data_189c74927e119b419a91b28ea355eac6
#
_entry.id   189c74927e119b419a91b28ea355eac6
#
_cell.length_a   1.000
_cell.length_b   1.000
_cell.length_c   1.000
_cell.angle_alpha   90.00
_cell.angle_beta   90.00
_cell.angle_gamma   90.00
#
_symmetry.space_group_name_H-M   'P 1'
#
loop_
_entity.id
_entity.type
_entity.pdbx_description
1 polymer ?
#
loop_
_entity_poly.entity_id
_entity_poly.type
_entity_poly.pdbx_seq_one_letter_code
_entity_poly.pdbx_strand_id
1 'polypeptide(L)'
;MKKALLILCLLGLFALSACTRNHGDIGVWFGTWHVESITADGTRVNVVGDYFFQFQSTVFRVSQVYGHEQLVESFGTWEEGDGKMTISFPDPDVFYIQMPGLEVHNDFTVTTTSSHDVIFSRVTTAGSTVTYHLHKQP
;
A
#
# COMPACT_ATOMS: atom_id res chain seq x y z
N MET A 1 -37.40 24.29 -18.43
CA MET A 1 -36.26 24.94 -17.79
C MET A 1 -35.83 24.29 -16.47
N LYS A 2 -36.75 24.00 -15.57
CA LYS A 2 -36.38 23.34 -14.29
C LYS A 2 -35.80 21.94 -14.46
N LYS A 3 -36.21 21.15 -15.43
CA LYS A 3 -35.71 19.80 -15.71
C LYS A 3 -34.26 19.81 -16.24
N ALA A 4 -33.88 20.77 -17.07
CA ALA A 4 -32.55 20.90 -17.60
C ALA A 4 -31.52 21.29 -16.53
N LEU A 5 -31.91 22.16 -15.60
CA LEU A 5 -31.07 22.55 -14.46
C LEU A 5 -30.79 21.37 -13.52
N LEU A 6 -31.79 20.55 -13.27
CA LEU A 6 -31.67 19.36 -12.41
C LEU A 6 -30.73 18.32 -13.01
N ILE A 7 -30.80 18.08 -14.32
CA ILE A 7 -29.92 17.18 -15.06
C ILE A 7 -28.47 17.69 -15.02
N LEU A 8 -28.26 18.99 -15.17
CA LEU A 8 -26.94 19.60 -15.13
C LEU A 8 -26.29 19.45 -13.73
N CYS A 9 -27.05 19.64 -12.67
CA CYS A 9 -26.58 19.43 -11.30
C CYS A 9 -26.22 17.97 -11.02
N LEU A 10 -27.00 17.02 -11.51
CA LEU A 10 -26.71 15.59 -11.38
C LEU A 10 -25.44 15.18 -12.14
N LEU A 11 -25.22 15.69 -13.34
CA LEU A 11 -23.99 15.44 -14.10
C LEU A 11 -22.77 16.05 -13.43
N GLY A 12 -22.88 17.21 -12.81
CA GLY A 12 -21.82 17.85 -12.06
C GLY A 12 -21.42 17.05 -10.81
N LEU A 13 -22.40 16.46 -10.12
CA LEU A 13 -22.14 15.61 -8.95
C LEU A 13 -21.41 14.32 -9.33
N PHE A 14 -21.75 13.69 -10.44
CA PHE A 14 -21.04 12.50 -10.94
C PHE A 14 -19.61 12.83 -11.36
N ALA A 15 -19.35 13.96 -11.98
CA ALA A 15 -18.00 14.37 -12.37
C ALA A 15 -17.09 14.63 -11.15
N LEU A 16 -17.63 15.19 -10.07
CA LEU A 16 -16.87 15.43 -8.83
C LEU A 16 -16.52 14.12 -8.11
N SER A 17 -17.36 13.09 -8.18
CA SER A 17 -17.09 11.83 -7.52
C SER A 17 -16.08 10.95 -8.28
N ALA A 18 -15.83 11.19 -9.57
CA ALA A 18 -14.93 10.39 -10.39
C ALA A 18 -13.45 10.75 -10.22
N CYS A 19 -13.09 11.86 -9.57
CA CYS A 19 -11.72 12.40 -9.55
C CYS A 19 -10.89 12.04 -8.32
N THR A 20 -11.38 11.24 -7.36
CA THR A 20 -10.79 11.18 -6.02
C THR A 20 -10.25 9.83 -5.59
N ARG A 21 -10.07 8.81 -6.48
CA ARG A 21 -10.02 7.45 -5.96
C ARG A 21 -9.11 6.49 -6.72
N ASN A 22 -8.51 5.52 -6.01
CA ASN A 22 -8.08 4.25 -6.56
C ASN A 22 -9.32 3.37 -6.75
N HIS A 23 -9.68 3.04 -7.99
CA HIS A 23 -10.90 2.29 -8.34
C HIS A 23 -12.17 2.84 -7.68
N GLY A 24 -12.23 4.14 -7.50
CA GLY A 24 -13.37 4.78 -6.92
C GLY A 24 -13.40 4.87 -5.39
N ASP A 25 -12.32 4.64 -4.67
CA ASP A 25 -12.30 4.70 -3.21
C ASP A 25 -11.05 5.38 -2.66
N ILE A 26 -11.22 6.52 -1.98
CA ILE A 26 -10.13 7.15 -1.24
C ILE A 26 -9.69 6.24 -0.09
N GLY A 27 -10.62 5.70 0.64
CA GLY A 27 -10.44 4.66 1.62
C GLY A 27 -9.34 4.88 2.66
N VAL A 28 -9.22 3.89 3.50
CA VAL A 28 -8.28 3.88 4.64
C VAL A 28 -6.82 3.77 4.21
N TRP A 29 -6.55 3.36 2.98
CA TRP A 29 -5.19 3.06 2.51
C TRP A 29 -4.37 4.30 2.20
N PHE A 30 -5.02 5.39 1.78
CA PHE A 30 -4.30 6.61 1.42
C PHE A 30 -3.49 7.15 2.60
N GLY A 31 -2.25 7.48 2.34
CA GLY A 31 -1.32 8.01 3.32
C GLY A 31 -0.09 7.13 3.49
N THR A 32 0.59 7.32 4.61
CA THR A 32 1.85 6.64 4.92
C THR A 32 1.65 5.67 6.08
N TRP A 33 2.17 4.46 5.90
CA TRP A 33 2.14 3.40 6.91
C TRP A 33 3.56 3.03 7.30
N HIS A 34 3.84 3.01 8.60
CA HIS A 34 5.11 2.54 9.13
C HIS A 34 5.06 1.02 9.32
N VAL A 35 6.07 0.33 8.82
CA VAL A 35 6.23 -1.10 9.06
C VAL A 35 6.88 -1.28 10.44
N GLU A 36 6.08 -1.60 11.44
CA GLU A 36 6.54 -1.70 12.82
C GLU A 36 7.34 -2.98 13.09
N SER A 37 6.97 -4.07 12.42
CA SER A 37 7.69 -5.35 12.55
C SER A 37 7.50 -6.22 11.32
N ILE A 38 8.48 -7.07 11.09
CA ILE A 38 8.48 -8.08 10.04
C ILE A 38 8.78 -9.42 10.70
N THR A 39 7.95 -10.43 10.40
CA THR A 39 8.23 -11.81 10.80
C THR A 39 8.36 -12.70 9.58
N ALA A 40 9.21 -13.70 9.65
CA ALA A 40 9.35 -14.75 8.64
C ALA A 40 9.20 -16.08 9.35
N ASP A 41 8.19 -16.86 8.93
CA ASP A 41 7.83 -18.16 9.55
C ASP A 41 7.68 -18.06 11.09
N GLY A 42 7.06 -16.97 11.55
CA GLY A 42 6.80 -16.70 12.96
C GLY A 42 7.97 -16.12 13.74
N THR A 43 9.14 -15.96 13.14
CA THR A 43 10.33 -15.40 13.79
C THR A 43 10.54 -13.95 13.34
N ARG A 44 10.75 -13.05 14.30
CA ARG A 44 11.00 -11.64 14.00
C ARG A 44 12.31 -11.47 13.24
N VAL A 45 12.25 -10.70 12.15
CA VAL A 45 13.40 -10.38 11.32
C VAL A 45 13.96 -9.04 11.76
N ASN A 46 15.26 -9.00 12.00
CA ASN A 46 15.97 -7.73 12.27
C ASN A 46 16.24 -7.02 10.96
N VAL A 47 15.90 -5.73 10.93
CA VAL A 47 16.06 -4.90 9.73
C VAL A 47 16.91 -3.66 10.06
N VAL A 48 17.53 -3.09 9.03
CA VAL A 48 18.28 -1.86 9.14
C VAL A 48 17.41 -0.69 8.69
N GLY A 49 17.24 0.30 9.58
CA GLY A 49 16.41 1.46 9.29
C GLY A 49 14.92 1.18 9.43
N ASP A 50 14.12 2.09 8.91
CA ASP A 50 12.66 2.04 8.95
C ASP A 50 12.08 1.89 7.56
N TYR A 51 11.04 1.05 7.43
CA TYR A 51 10.29 0.90 6.19
C TYR A 51 8.94 1.60 6.30
N PHE A 52 8.57 2.27 5.21
CA PHE A 52 7.27 2.93 5.07
C PHE A 52 6.61 2.52 3.77
N PHE A 53 5.30 2.23 3.85
CA PHE A 53 4.45 2.02 2.69
C PHE A 53 3.60 3.27 2.50
N GLN A 54 3.53 3.77 1.26
CA GLN A 54 2.69 4.90 0.93
C GLN A 54 1.79 4.55 -0.25
N PHE A 55 0.50 4.81 -0.06
CA PHE A 55 -0.54 4.56 -1.06
C PHE A 55 -1.11 5.88 -1.54
N GLN A 56 -1.05 6.12 -2.84
CA GLN A 56 -1.61 7.33 -3.47
C GLN A 56 -2.20 6.95 -4.81
N SER A 57 -3.49 7.23 -5.04
CA SER A 57 -4.17 6.89 -6.29
C SER A 57 -3.90 5.42 -6.68
N THR A 58 -3.23 5.17 -7.80
CA THR A 58 -2.81 3.83 -8.23
C THR A 58 -1.34 3.54 -7.93
N VAL A 59 -0.63 4.49 -7.33
CA VAL A 59 0.82 4.40 -7.10
C VAL A 59 1.09 3.92 -5.68
N PHE A 60 1.99 2.97 -5.57
CA PHE A 60 2.56 2.49 -4.32
C PHE A 60 4.02 2.89 -4.24
N ARG A 61 4.44 3.36 -3.07
CA ARG A 61 5.85 3.61 -2.78
C ARG A 61 6.25 2.87 -1.52
N VAL A 62 7.36 2.16 -1.57
CA VAL A 62 8.04 1.65 -0.39
C VAL A 62 9.33 2.42 -0.20
N SER A 63 9.58 2.87 1.02
CA SER A 63 10.79 3.62 1.39
C SER A 63 11.53 2.90 2.49
N GLN A 64 12.85 2.91 2.42
CA GLN A 64 13.71 2.50 3.53
C GLN A 64 14.56 3.70 3.94
N VAL A 65 14.38 4.14 5.19
CA VAL A 65 15.08 5.29 5.75
C VAL A 65 16.16 4.77 6.70
N TYR A 66 17.41 5.05 6.38
CA TYR A 66 18.53 4.73 7.24
C TYR A 66 18.85 5.90 8.16
N GLY A 67 19.62 5.66 9.21
CA GLY A 67 20.26 6.74 9.96
C GLY A 67 21.11 7.60 9.03
N HIS A 68 21.29 8.89 9.35
CA HIS A 68 22.00 9.88 8.54
C HIS A 68 21.27 10.29 7.24
N GLU A 69 19.94 10.28 7.25
CA GLU A 69 19.09 10.80 6.18
C GLU A 69 19.25 10.09 4.82
N GLN A 70 19.75 8.86 4.82
CA GLN A 70 19.78 8.06 3.60
C GLN A 70 18.41 7.44 3.32
N LEU A 71 17.98 7.50 2.07
CA LEU A 71 16.68 7.04 1.63
C LEU A 71 16.82 6.16 0.39
N VAL A 72 16.23 4.99 0.42
CA VAL A 72 16.05 4.14 -0.76
C VAL A 72 14.56 3.96 -1.00
N GLU A 73 14.13 4.12 -2.24
CA GLU A 73 12.71 4.02 -2.61
C GLU A 73 12.52 3.11 -3.82
N SER A 74 11.37 2.44 -3.84
CA SER A 74 10.87 1.73 -5.01
C SER A 74 9.41 2.07 -5.22
N PHE A 75 9.00 2.21 -6.48
CA PHE A 75 7.64 2.60 -6.87
C PHE A 75 6.97 1.48 -7.63
N GLY A 76 5.70 1.29 -7.37
CA GLY A 76 4.88 0.30 -8.04
C GLY A 76 3.43 0.72 -8.09
N THR A 77 2.58 -0.26 -8.32
CA THR A 77 1.12 -0.10 -8.34
C THR A 77 0.50 -0.97 -7.26
N TRP A 78 -0.71 -0.63 -6.87
CA TRP A 78 -1.44 -1.38 -5.87
C TRP A 78 -2.92 -1.49 -6.21
N GLU A 79 -3.51 -2.60 -5.79
CA GLU A 79 -4.95 -2.85 -5.86
C GLU A 79 -5.38 -3.54 -4.58
N GLU A 80 -6.57 -3.19 -4.08
CA GLU A 80 -7.13 -3.79 -2.88
C GLU A 80 -8.56 -4.25 -3.15
N GLY A 81 -8.91 -5.39 -2.61
CA GLY A 81 -10.26 -5.93 -2.70
C GLY A 81 -10.36 -7.28 -1.98
N ASP A 82 -11.50 -7.53 -1.33
CA ASP A 82 -11.84 -8.80 -0.70
C ASP A 82 -10.79 -9.29 0.34
N GLY A 83 -10.25 -8.35 1.13
CA GLY A 83 -9.24 -8.68 2.14
C GLY A 83 -7.86 -8.99 1.56
N LYS A 84 -7.61 -8.60 0.32
CA LYS A 84 -6.32 -8.80 -0.36
C LYS A 84 -5.75 -7.49 -0.86
N MET A 85 -4.44 -7.40 -0.82
CA MET A 85 -3.68 -6.26 -1.34
C MET A 85 -2.65 -6.80 -2.32
N THR A 86 -2.74 -6.38 -3.58
CA THR A 86 -1.74 -6.71 -4.60
C THR A 86 -0.84 -5.51 -4.82
N ILE A 87 0.46 -5.71 -4.66
CA ILE A 87 1.47 -4.69 -4.90
C ILE A 87 2.45 -5.23 -5.93
N SER A 88 2.62 -4.50 -7.02
CA SER A 88 3.49 -4.92 -8.13
C SER A 88 4.43 -3.79 -8.53
N PHE A 89 5.68 -4.17 -8.79
CA PHE A 89 6.70 -3.27 -9.32
C PHE A 89 6.88 -3.57 -10.81
N PRO A 90 6.83 -2.55 -11.68
CA PRO A 90 6.76 -2.80 -13.14
C PRO A 90 8.06 -3.31 -13.74
N ASP A 91 9.19 -3.01 -13.09
CA ASP A 91 10.52 -3.33 -13.64
C ASP A 91 11.44 -3.77 -12.50
N PRO A 92 12.00 -5.01 -12.57
CA PRO A 92 12.97 -5.47 -11.58
C PRO A 92 14.21 -4.58 -11.47
N ASP A 93 14.60 -3.90 -12.55
CA ASP A 93 15.78 -3.04 -12.57
C ASP A 93 15.60 -1.75 -11.79
N VAL A 94 14.37 -1.36 -11.49
CA VAL A 94 14.06 -0.19 -10.65
C VAL A 94 13.58 -0.60 -9.25
N PHE A 95 13.68 -1.87 -8.93
CA PHE A 95 13.36 -2.41 -7.61
C PHE A 95 14.62 -2.42 -6.74
N TYR A 96 14.90 -1.29 -6.11
CA TYR A 96 16.12 -1.09 -5.33
C TYR A 96 16.01 -1.42 -3.85
N ILE A 97 14.80 -1.56 -3.34
CA ILE A 97 14.58 -1.78 -1.92
C ILE A 97 14.93 -3.21 -1.53
N GLN A 98 15.62 -3.37 -0.41
CA GLN A 98 15.95 -4.68 0.15
C GLN A 98 15.13 -4.90 1.42
N MET A 99 13.85 -5.18 1.23
CA MET A 99 12.95 -5.46 2.34
C MET A 99 12.68 -6.96 2.41
N PRO A 100 12.85 -7.59 3.60
CA PRO A 100 12.60 -9.03 3.74
C PRO A 100 11.21 -9.42 3.25
N GLY A 101 11.13 -10.39 2.35
CA GLY A 101 9.88 -10.92 1.82
C GLY A 101 9.18 -10.08 0.78
N LEU A 102 9.65 -8.89 0.47
CA LEU A 102 9.08 -8.08 -0.61
C LEU A 102 9.70 -8.47 -1.94
N GLU A 103 8.85 -8.76 -2.92
CA GLU A 103 9.23 -9.21 -4.25
C GLU A 103 8.66 -8.25 -5.30
N VAL A 104 8.93 -8.53 -6.57
CA VAL A 104 8.41 -7.71 -7.69
C VAL A 104 6.88 -7.79 -7.78
N HIS A 105 6.32 -8.96 -7.49
CA HIS A 105 4.87 -9.15 -7.41
C HIS A 105 4.48 -9.72 -6.05
N ASN A 106 3.53 -9.08 -5.39
CA ASN A 106 3.15 -9.44 -4.03
C ASN A 106 1.63 -9.50 -3.89
N ASP A 107 1.11 -10.66 -3.50
CA ASP A 107 -0.29 -10.85 -3.14
C ASP A 107 -0.39 -11.05 -1.63
N PHE A 108 -0.80 -10.00 -0.92
CA PHE A 108 -0.95 -10.05 0.53
C PHE A 108 -2.39 -10.39 0.93
N THR A 109 -2.51 -11.18 1.98
CA THR A 109 -3.74 -11.26 2.77
C THR A 109 -3.70 -10.14 3.80
N VAL A 110 -4.80 -9.39 3.91
CA VAL A 110 -4.90 -8.22 4.78
C VAL A 110 -5.80 -8.55 5.96
N THR A 111 -5.30 -8.32 7.16
CA THR A 111 -6.09 -8.38 8.39
C THR A 111 -6.07 -7.00 9.04
N THR A 112 -7.25 -6.38 9.16
CA THR A 112 -7.39 -5.07 9.79
C THR A 112 -7.67 -5.28 11.28
N THR A 113 -6.78 -4.78 12.14
CA THR A 113 -6.93 -4.89 13.60
C THR A 113 -7.52 -3.63 14.21
N SER A 114 -7.32 -2.47 13.57
CA SER A 114 -7.96 -1.20 13.93
C SER A 114 -7.98 -0.28 12.70
N SER A 115 -8.50 0.94 12.86
CA SER A 115 -8.49 1.94 11.78
C SER A 115 -7.08 2.39 11.37
N HIS A 116 -6.08 2.14 12.22
CA HIS A 116 -4.69 2.58 12.02
C HIS A 116 -3.68 1.42 12.04
N ASP A 117 -4.14 0.18 12.22
CA ASP A 117 -3.27 -0.99 12.32
C ASP A 117 -3.75 -2.11 11.40
N VAL A 118 -2.86 -2.59 10.54
CA VAL A 118 -3.14 -3.70 9.65
C VAL A 118 -1.97 -4.67 9.61
N ILE A 119 -2.29 -5.91 9.25
CA ILE A 119 -1.31 -6.98 9.06
C ILE A 119 -1.37 -7.43 7.61
N PHE A 120 -0.24 -7.39 6.93
CA PHE A 120 -0.06 -7.95 5.59
C PHE A 120 0.70 -9.26 5.71
N SER A 121 0.17 -10.33 5.14
CA SER A 121 0.81 -11.64 5.16
C SER A 121 0.82 -12.27 3.78
N ARG A 122 1.93 -12.91 3.39
CA ARG A 122 2.02 -13.65 2.14
C ARG A 122 3.05 -14.77 2.23
N VAL A 123 2.91 -15.73 1.32
CA VAL A 123 3.93 -16.75 1.09
C VAL A 123 4.82 -16.28 -0.05
N THR A 124 6.13 -16.23 0.19
CA THR A 124 7.12 -15.83 -0.82
C THR A 124 7.34 -16.96 -1.83
N THR A 125 8.02 -16.66 -2.93
CA THR A 125 8.40 -17.66 -3.94
C THR A 125 9.32 -18.75 -3.35
N ALA A 126 10.08 -18.42 -2.30
CA ALA A 126 10.92 -19.37 -1.57
C ALA A 126 10.13 -20.25 -0.58
N GLY A 127 8.83 -20.01 -0.41
CA GLY A 127 7.96 -20.79 0.47
C GLY A 127 7.88 -20.31 1.92
N SER A 128 8.49 -19.18 2.26
CA SER A 128 8.40 -18.58 3.59
C SER A 128 7.15 -17.74 3.74
N THR A 129 6.50 -17.81 4.91
CA THR A 129 5.40 -16.91 5.26
C THR A 129 5.94 -15.65 5.89
N VAL A 130 5.77 -14.52 5.23
CA VAL A 130 6.20 -13.21 5.73
C VAL A 130 5.00 -12.41 6.20
N THR A 131 5.15 -11.75 7.34
CA THR A 131 4.08 -10.95 7.94
C THR A 131 4.63 -9.57 8.27
N TYR A 132 3.94 -8.52 7.80
CA TYR A 132 4.25 -7.12 8.10
C TYR A 132 3.16 -6.53 8.99
N HIS A 133 3.55 -5.95 10.10
CA HIS A 133 2.67 -5.18 10.96
C HIS A 133 2.83 -3.72 10.62
N LEU A 134 1.75 -3.08 10.18
CA LEU A 134 1.74 -1.71 9.69
C LEU A 134 0.91 -0.82 10.59
N HIS A 135 1.42 0.36 10.89
CA HIS A 135 0.71 1.40 11.63
C HIS A 135 0.63 2.68 10.79
N LYS A 136 -0.58 3.22 10.66
CA LYS A 136 -0.80 4.44 9.86
C LYS A 136 -0.24 5.65 10.58
N GLN A 137 0.54 6.44 9.86
CA GLN A 137 1.09 7.69 10.36
C GLN A 137 0.02 8.78 10.36
N PRO A 138 0.03 9.71 11.35
CA PRO A 138 -0.92 10.81 11.41
C PRO A 138 -0.76 11.82 10.28
#